data_d33654670b07820beb9fa651f23fe35d
#
_entry.id   d33654670b07820beb9fa651f23fe35d
#
_cell.length_a   1.000
_cell.length_b   1.000
_cell.length_c   1.000
_cell.angle_alpha   90.00
_cell.angle_beta   90.00
_cell.angle_gamma   90.00
#
_symmetry.space_group_name_H-M   'P 1'
#
loop_
_entity.id
_entity.type
_entity.pdbx_description
1 polymer ?
#
loop_
_entity_poly.entity_id
_entity_poly.type
_entity_poly.pdbx_seq_one_letter_code
_entity_poly.pdbx_strand_id
1 'polypeptide(L)'
;LFNKNCINSFKEGTLIARYAKRGPWNMVPLVDFSSRFIFSVMREERFIELCRGKGKRKRLHYMEAFAQSFNFALGEGFQMSLFLENQDREEEVAQIVDGILKDMQVEKDAIENYAVILFNEYNHELVSIKCCVINSDLQIVDQEDWSSYIKHRQSIVPEVVEGDNDLQYNQSVSLNAKA
;
A
#
# COMPACT_ATOMS: atom_id res chain seq x y z
N LEU A 1 1.99 -5.77 -10.64
CA LEU A 1 2.95 -4.70 -11.04
C LEU A 1 3.42 -3.90 -9.84
N PHE A 2 2.50 -3.40 -8.98
CA PHE A 2 2.80 -2.60 -7.79
C PHE A 2 3.82 -3.26 -6.85
N ASN A 3 3.57 -4.49 -6.41
CA ASN A 3 4.45 -5.22 -5.50
C ASN A 3 5.89 -5.36 -6.02
N LYS A 4 6.06 -5.65 -7.33
CA LYS A 4 7.37 -5.77 -7.94
C LYS A 4 8.11 -4.44 -7.97
N ASN A 5 7.39 -3.34 -8.25
CA ASN A 5 7.97 -2.00 -8.27
C ASN A 5 8.39 -1.57 -6.85
N CYS A 6 7.57 -1.80 -5.83
CA CYS A 6 7.93 -1.53 -4.43
C CYS A 6 9.22 -2.25 -4.04
N ILE A 7 9.32 -3.56 -4.29
CA ILE A 7 10.52 -4.32 -3.94
C ILE A 7 11.75 -3.82 -4.70
N ASN A 8 11.60 -3.46 -5.97
CA ASN A 8 12.72 -2.94 -6.75
C ASN A 8 13.20 -1.58 -6.28
N SER A 9 12.28 -0.73 -5.76
CA SER A 9 12.60 0.61 -5.28
C SER A 9 13.20 0.62 -3.87
N PHE A 10 12.85 -0.36 -3.04
CA PHE A 10 13.20 -0.40 -1.62
C PHE A 10 13.89 -1.74 -1.25
N LYS A 11 14.97 -2.06 -1.96
CA LYS A 11 15.72 -3.31 -1.73
C LYS A 11 16.65 -3.23 -0.53
N GLU A 12 17.28 -2.07 -0.35
CA GLU A 12 18.34 -1.82 0.61
C GLU A 12 18.19 -0.42 1.20
N GLY A 13 18.72 -0.25 2.40
CA GLY A 13 18.67 1.04 3.10
C GLY A 13 17.80 0.99 4.35
N THR A 14 17.39 2.16 4.83
CA THR A 14 16.54 2.31 6.03
C THR A 14 15.09 1.89 5.77
N LEU A 15 14.62 2.03 4.53
CA LEU A 15 13.28 1.61 4.09
C LEU A 15 13.41 0.40 3.15
N ILE A 16 12.83 -0.71 3.54
CA ILE A 16 12.83 -1.94 2.75
C ILE A 16 11.39 -2.41 2.43
N ALA A 17 11.25 -3.09 1.29
CA ALA A 17 10.04 -3.79 0.88
C ALA A 17 10.36 -5.24 0.53
N ARG A 18 9.70 -6.20 1.15
CA ARG A 18 9.92 -7.63 0.88
C ARG A 18 8.61 -8.40 0.78
N TYR A 19 8.64 -9.50 0.04
CA TYR A 19 7.50 -10.41 -0.03
C TYR A 19 7.32 -11.16 1.30
N ALA A 20 6.05 -11.24 1.72
CA ALA A 20 5.62 -12.16 2.75
C ALA A 20 4.40 -12.96 2.27
N LYS A 21 4.30 -14.21 2.70
CA LYS A 21 3.18 -15.09 2.35
C LYS A 21 2.09 -15.03 3.42
N ARG A 22 0.84 -14.94 3.00
CA ARG A 22 -0.30 -15.10 3.86
C ARG A 22 -1.33 -16.03 3.22
N GLY A 23 -1.19 -17.31 3.51
CA GLY A 23 -1.98 -18.34 2.81
C GLY A 23 -1.70 -18.33 1.31
N PRO A 24 -2.73 -18.25 0.45
CA PRO A 24 -2.56 -18.19 -1.00
C PRO A 24 -2.13 -16.80 -1.52
N TRP A 25 -2.10 -15.79 -0.67
CA TRP A 25 -1.85 -14.39 -1.06
C TRP A 25 -0.43 -13.95 -0.71
N ASN A 26 0.17 -13.21 -1.62
CA ASN A 26 1.42 -12.51 -1.36
C ASN A 26 1.11 -11.06 -0.98
N MET A 27 1.76 -10.59 0.07
CA MET A 27 1.76 -9.20 0.48
C MET A 27 3.17 -8.63 0.44
N VAL A 28 3.29 -7.32 0.39
CA VAL A 28 4.56 -6.61 0.43
C VAL A 28 4.47 -5.53 1.51
N PRO A 29 4.77 -5.85 2.76
CA PRO A 29 4.93 -4.84 3.78
C PRO A 29 6.18 -4.00 3.50
N LEU A 30 6.18 -2.77 4.01
CA LEU A 30 7.32 -1.88 4.04
C LEU A 30 7.82 -1.79 5.47
N VAL A 31 9.13 -1.74 5.68
CA VAL A 31 9.72 -1.49 7.00
C VAL A 31 10.67 -0.34 6.90
N ASP A 32 10.44 0.67 7.72
CA ASP A 32 11.38 1.77 7.94
C ASP A 32 12.09 1.57 9.28
N PHE A 33 13.35 1.20 9.20
CA PHE A 33 14.19 0.98 10.37
C PHE A 33 14.55 2.27 11.11
N SER A 34 14.49 3.42 10.44
CA SER A 34 14.80 4.70 11.08
C SER A 34 13.71 5.16 12.02
N SER A 35 12.47 4.98 11.65
CA SER A 35 11.29 5.29 12.45
C SER A 35 10.72 4.07 13.20
N ARG A 36 11.26 2.88 12.94
CA ARG A 36 10.83 1.60 13.51
C ARG A 36 9.36 1.25 13.22
N PHE A 37 8.90 1.66 12.04
CA PHE A 37 7.55 1.37 11.57
C PHE A 37 7.53 0.21 10.58
N ILE A 38 6.50 -0.62 10.69
CA ILE A 38 6.06 -1.51 9.61
C ILE A 38 4.76 -0.97 9.00
N PHE A 39 4.68 -0.98 7.66
CA PHE A 39 3.53 -0.47 6.93
C PHE A 39 2.90 -1.55 6.07
N SER A 40 1.57 -1.56 6.03
CA SER A 40 0.80 -2.22 4.99
C SER A 40 0.26 -1.19 4.01
N VAL A 41 0.15 -1.56 2.74
CA VAL A 41 -0.37 -0.67 1.69
C VAL A 41 -1.63 -1.29 1.11
N MET A 42 -2.72 -0.53 1.08
CA MET A 42 -3.98 -1.01 0.48
C MET A 42 -4.89 0.14 0.03
N ARG A 43 -5.88 -0.20 -0.78
CA ARG A 43 -6.96 0.72 -1.15
C ARG A 43 -7.83 1.05 0.06
N GLU A 44 -8.21 2.31 0.21
CA GLU A 44 -9.06 2.78 1.32
C GLU A 44 -10.41 2.04 1.34
N GLU A 45 -11.01 1.80 0.18
CA GLU A 45 -12.24 1.01 0.06
C GLU A 45 -12.09 -0.38 0.68
N ARG A 46 -10.97 -1.06 0.40
CA ARG A 46 -10.68 -2.38 0.96
C ARG A 46 -10.50 -2.35 2.47
N PHE A 47 -9.88 -1.31 2.99
CA PHE A 47 -9.75 -1.10 4.43
C PHE A 47 -11.13 -0.95 5.10
N ILE A 48 -12.02 -0.13 4.53
CA ILE A 48 -13.39 0.05 5.02
C ILE A 48 -14.15 -1.28 5.04
N GLU A 49 -14.04 -2.09 3.99
CA GLU A 49 -14.64 -3.44 3.96
C GLU A 49 -14.11 -4.34 5.09
N LEU A 50 -12.81 -4.28 5.35
CA LEU A 50 -12.19 -5.04 6.43
C LEU A 50 -12.71 -4.60 7.79
N CYS A 51 -12.86 -3.31 8.03
CA CYS A 51 -13.44 -2.78 9.27
C CYS A 51 -14.88 -3.24 9.47
N ARG A 52 -15.72 -3.18 8.44
CA ARG A 52 -17.12 -3.65 8.48
C ARG A 52 -17.24 -5.16 8.73
N GLY A 53 -16.26 -5.92 8.30
CA GLY A 53 -16.20 -7.37 8.45
C GLY A 53 -15.56 -7.84 9.76
N LYS A 54 -15.06 -6.94 10.61
CA LYS A 54 -14.46 -7.30 11.89
C LYS A 54 -15.46 -8.07 12.77
N GLY A 55 -14.99 -9.08 13.46
CA GLY A 55 -15.83 -9.94 14.32
C GLY A 55 -16.70 -10.98 13.57
N LYS A 56 -16.86 -10.88 12.24
CA LYS A 56 -17.56 -11.87 11.41
C LYS A 56 -16.61 -12.90 10.78
N ARG A 57 -15.31 -12.63 10.81
CA ARG A 57 -14.28 -13.49 10.23
C ARG A 57 -13.90 -14.60 11.19
N LYS A 58 -13.78 -15.82 10.67
CA LYS A 58 -13.31 -16.99 11.44
C LYS A 58 -11.80 -16.94 11.74
N ARG A 59 -11.03 -16.18 10.96
CA ARG A 59 -9.57 -16.06 11.10
C ARG A 59 -9.18 -14.61 11.27
N LEU A 60 -8.18 -14.40 12.10
CA LEU A 60 -7.60 -13.08 12.32
C LEU A 60 -6.97 -12.53 11.03
N HIS A 61 -7.24 -11.28 10.73
CA HIS A 61 -6.59 -10.61 9.62
C HIS A 61 -5.20 -10.11 10.05
N TYR A 62 -4.20 -10.15 9.17
CA TYR A 62 -2.83 -9.76 9.51
C TYR A 62 -2.72 -8.31 10.02
N MET A 63 -3.57 -7.41 9.56
CA MET A 63 -3.61 -6.03 10.05
C MET A 63 -4.05 -5.94 11.50
N GLU A 64 -5.03 -6.76 11.89
CA GLU A 64 -5.44 -6.90 13.30
C GLU A 64 -4.29 -7.47 14.13
N ALA A 65 -3.56 -8.45 13.59
CA ALA A 65 -2.41 -9.03 14.26
C ALA A 65 -1.27 -8.02 14.44
N PHE A 66 -0.95 -7.23 13.40
CA PHE A 66 0.05 -6.17 13.51
C PHE A 66 -0.37 -5.07 14.49
N ALA A 67 -1.62 -4.60 14.40
CA ALA A 67 -2.13 -3.59 15.33
C ALA A 67 -2.14 -4.08 16.78
N GLN A 68 -2.47 -5.36 17.01
CA GLN A 68 -2.39 -5.95 18.35
C GLN A 68 -0.94 -6.09 18.85
N SER A 69 0.01 -6.39 17.97
CA SER A 69 1.41 -6.58 18.34
C SER A 69 2.17 -5.27 18.57
N PHE A 70 1.91 -4.25 17.75
CA PHE A 70 2.74 -3.04 17.73
C PHE A 70 2.00 -1.78 18.20
N ASN A 71 0.66 -1.77 18.15
CA ASN A 71 -0.16 -0.61 18.53
C ASN A 71 -1.09 -0.92 19.69
N PHE A 72 -0.79 -1.94 20.48
CA PHE A 72 -1.63 -2.41 21.58
C PHE A 72 -2.02 -1.31 22.58
N ALA A 73 -1.09 -0.41 22.88
CA ALA A 73 -1.30 0.68 23.82
C ALA A 73 -2.20 1.81 23.30
N LEU A 74 -2.53 1.81 21.99
CA LEU A 74 -3.32 2.87 21.36
C LEU A 74 -4.84 2.60 21.36
N GLY A 75 -5.30 1.51 22.00
CA GLY A 75 -6.73 1.20 22.11
C GLY A 75 -7.42 2.08 23.17
N GLU A 76 -8.60 2.62 22.84
CA GLU A 76 -9.47 3.21 23.86
C GLU A 76 -9.96 2.11 24.81
N GLY A 77 -9.63 2.28 26.09
CA GLY A 77 -10.03 1.34 27.13
C GLY A 77 -9.16 0.10 27.15
N PHE A 78 -7.93 0.27 27.60
CA PHE A 78 -7.16 -0.79 28.21
C PHE A 78 -7.89 -1.31 29.46
N GLN A 79 -9.08 -1.83 29.28
CA GLN A 79 -9.56 -2.87 30.16
C GLN A 79 -8.69 -4.06 29.82
N MET A 80 -7.75 -4.30 30.71
CA MET A 80 -7.16 -5.60 30.89
C MET A 80 -8.35 -6.54 31.06
N SER A 81 -8.94 -6.97 29.92
CA SER A 81 -9.94 -8.01 29.88
C SER A 81 -9.22 -9.22 30.45
N LEU A 82 -9.40 -9.32 31.71
CA LEU A 82 -8.85 -10.31 32.57
C LEU A 82 -9.24 -11.67 32.02
N PHE A 83 -8.21 -12.38 31.49
CA PHE A 83 -8.02 -13.78 31.79
C PHE A 83 -8.92 -14.82 31.08
N LEU A 84 -8.26 -15.65 30.34
CA LEU A 84 -8.55 -17.03 29.97
C LEU A 84 -9.16 -17.32 28.57
N GLU A 85 -9.79 -16.39 27.89
CA GLU A 85 -10.22 -16.62 26.50
C GLU A 85 -9.21 -16.19 25.41
N ASN A 86 -8.06 -15.65 25.83
CA ASN A 86 -7.15 -14.95 24.91
C ASN A 86 -5.89 -15.72 24.52
N GLN A 87 -5.56 -16.85 25.14
CA GLN A 87 -4.32 -17.57 24.81
C GLN A 87 -4.27 -18.03 23.36
N ASP A 88 -5.36 -18.65 22.89
CA ASP A 88 -5.44 -19.10 21.48
C ASP A 88 -5.31 -17.92 20.50
N ARG A 89 -5.83 -16.75 20.90
CA ARG A 89 -5.76 -15.54 20.08
C ARG A 89 -4.38 -14.91 20.08
N GLU A 90 -3.71 -14.88 21.22
CA GLU A 90 -2.33 -14.41 21.33
C GLU A 90 -1.37 -15.28 20.53
N GLU A 91 -1.55 -16.59 20.57
CA GLU A 91 -0.80 -17.52 19.74
C GLU A 91 -1.07 -17.31 18.24
N GLU A 92 -2.33 -17.09 17.85
CA GLU A 92 -2.67 -16.79 16.44
C GLU A 92 -2.03 -15.47 15.99
N VAL A 93 -2.05 -14.42 16.82
CA VAL A 93 -1.39 -13.14 16.56
C VAL A 93 0.11 -13.36 16.36
N ALA A 94 0.77 -14.04 17.31
CA ALA A 94 2.20 -14.31 17.23
C ALA A 94 2.56 -15.09 15.98
N GLN A 95 1.83 -16.17 15.66
CA GLN A 95 2.08 -16.98 14.47
C GLN A 95 1.96 -16.16 13.19
N ILE A 96 1.00 -15.24 13.11
CA ILE A 96 0.80 -14.39 11.93
C ILE A 96 1.98 -13.42 11.79
N VAL A 97 2.30 -12.69 12.87
CA VAL A 97 3.32 -11.66 12.86
C VAL A 97 4.70 -12.27 12.62
N ASP A 98 5.06 -13.28 13.39
CA ASP A 98 6.37 -13.93 13.29
C ASP A 98 6.56 -14.62 11.93
N GLY A 99 5.49 -15.19 11.37
CA GLY A 99 5.52 -15.77 10.02
C GLY A 99 5.81 -14.71 8.95
N ILE A 100 5.17 -13.56 9.02
CA ILE A 100 5.39 -12.45 8.06
C ILE A 100 6.80 -11.86 8.23
N LEU A 101 7.22 -11.57 9.45
CA LEU A 101 8.55 -11.03 9.74
C LEU A 101 9.67 -11.98 9.33
N LYS A 102 9.48 -13.29 9.54
CA LYS A 102 10.42 -14.32 9.07
C LYS A 102 10.56 -14.31 7.55
N ASP A 103 9.46 -14.26 6.81
CA ASP A 103 9.48 -14.16 5.35
C ASP A 103 10.21 -12.90 4.89
N MET A 104 10.03 -11.79 5.61
CA MET A 104 10.71 -10.52 5.35
C MET A 104 12.18 -10.50 5.82
N GLN A 105 12.62 -11.49 6.60
CA GLN A 105 13.93 -11.51 7.27
C GLN A 105 14.14 -10.25 8.13
N VAL A 106 13.15 -9.89 8.93
CA VAL A 106 13.14 -8.74 9.84
C VAL A 106 12.94 -9.26 11.26
N GLU A 107 13.80 -8.78 12.17
CA GLU A 107 13.66 -9.06 13.59
C GLU A 107 12.51 -8.25 14.19
N LYS A 108 11.75 -8.86 15.08
CA LYS A 108 10.57 -8.21 15.70
C LYS A 108 10.96 -6.95 16.48
N ASP A 109 12.10 -6.98 17.16
CA ASP A 109 12.62 -5.88 17.98
C ASP A 109 13.03 -4.65 17.15
N ALA A 110 13.16 -4.81 15.83
CA ALA A 110 13.42 -3.69 14.93
C ALA A 110 12.17 -2.84 14.67
N ILE A 111 10.98 -3.30 15.12
CA ILE A 111 9.70 -2.66 14.86
C ILE A 111 9.04 -2.28 16.19
N GLU A 112 8.57 -1.06 16.29
CA GLU A 112 7.81 -0.56 17.45
C GLU A 112 6.37 -0.21 17.11
N ASN A 113 6.11 0.19 15.86
CA ASN A 113 4.83 0.75 15.47
C ASN A 113 4.35 0.15 14.14
N TYR A 114 3.04 0.17 13.96
CA TYR A 114 2.37 -0.25 12.73
C TYR A 114 1.49 0.85 12.17
N ALA A 115 1.56 1.06 10.86
CA ALA A 115 0.66 1.95 10.16
C ALA A 115 0.16 1.35 8.84
N VAL A 116 -0.92 1.89 8.33
CA VAL A 116 -1.50 1.51 7.04
C VAL A 116 -1.42 2.69 6.09
N ILE A 117 -0.80 2.48 4.94
CA ILE A 117 -0.83 3.45 3.86
C ILE A 117 -2.09 3.15 3.03
N LEU A 118 -3.07 4.02 3.15
CA LEU A 118 -4.32 3.96 2.41
C LEU A 118 -4.23 4.83 1.16
N PHE A 119 -4.68 4.30 0.03
CA PHE A 119 -4.69 5.05 -1.21
C PHE A 119 -6.01 4.91 -1.95
N ASN A 120 -6.35 5.95 -2.74
CA ASN A 120 -7.42 5.92 -3.70
C ASN A 120 -6.88 6.16 -5.10
N GLU A 121 -7.51 5.53 -6.07
CA GLU A 121 -7.23 5.74 -7.49
C GLU A 121 -8.52 6.08 -8.25
N TYR A 122 -8.40 6.92 -9.24
CA TYR A 122 -9.48 7.24 -10.18
C TYR A 122 -8.90 7.26 -11.59
N ASN A 123 -9.53 6.57 -12.53
CA ASN A 123 -9.05 6.42 -13.92
C ASN A 123 -7.58 5.98 -14.01
N HIS A 124 -7.17 5.04 -13.16
CA HIS A 124 -5.79 4.53 -13.06
C HIS A 124 -4.75 5.55 -12.58
N GLU A 125 -5.18 6.69 -12.09
CA GLU A 125 -4.34 7.69 -11.46
C GLU A 125 -4.54 7.68 -9.94
N LEU A 126 -3.44 7.81 -9.22
CA LEU A 126 -3.45 7.94 -7.78
C LEU A 126 -3.97 9.33 -7.41
N VAL A 127 -5.05 9.39 -6.64
CA VAL A 127 -5.71 10.67 -6.27
C VAL A 127 -5.53 11.03 -4.81
N SER A 128 -5.31 10.05 -3.94
CA SER A 128 -5.01 10.32 -2.53
C SER A 128 -4.14 9.24 -1.91
N ILE A 129 -3.33 9.64 -0.94
CA ILE A 129 -2.53 8.76 -0.08
C ILE A 129 -2.63 9.29 1.35
N LYS A 130 -2.89 8.39 2.29
CA LYS A 130 -2.89 8.70 3.73
C LYS A 130 -2.08 7.66 4.48
N CYS A 131 -1.28 8.10 5.43
CA CYS A 131 -0.66 7.23 6.41
C CYS A 131 -1.54 7.21 7.66
N CYS A 132 -2.01 6.05 8.07
CA CYS A 132 -2.96 5.91 9.17
C CYS A 132 -2.39 4.96 10.23
N VAL A 133 -2.28 5.41 11.46
CA VAL A 133 -2.04 4.56 12.62
C VAL A 133 -3.38 4.00 13.09
N ILE A 134 -3.47 2.69 13.26
CA ILE A 134 -4.71 2.02 13.64
C ILE A 134 -4.53 1.25 14.95
N ASN A 135 -5.57 1.20 15.76
CA ASN A 135 -5.59 0.37 16.96
C ASN A 135 -6.01 -1.08 16.66
N SER A 136 -6.01 -1.93 17.70
CA SER A 136 -6.43 -3.35 17.60
C SER A 136 -7.87 -3.52 17.11
N ASP A 137 -8.69 -2.47 17.18
CA ASP A 137 -10.06 -2.46 16.69
C ASP A 137 -10.18 -2.00 15.24
N LEU A 138 -9.05 -1.79 14.54
CA LEU A 138 -8.96 -1.22 13.19
C LEU A 138 -9.54 0.20 13.11
N GLN A 139 -9.62 0.91 14.23
CA GLN A 139 -9.98 2.32 14.23
C GLN A 139 -8.73 3.15 13.94
N ILE A 140 -8.87 4.17 13.11
CA ILE A 140 -7.80 5.12 12.86
C ILE A 140 -7.69 6.03 14.09
N VAL A 141 -6.53 5.99 14.76
CA VAL A 141 -6.24 6.80 15.94
C VAL A 141 -5.41 8.03 15.61
N ASP A 142 -4.67 7.97 14.51
CA ASP A 142 -3.90 9.08 13.96
C ASP A 142 -3.76 8.95 12.46
N GLN A 143 -3.70 10.08 11.73
CA GLN A 143 -3.52 10.06 10.28
C GLN A 143 -2.78 11.28 9.77
N GLU A 144 -2.01 11.07 8.72
CA GLU A 144 -1.33 12.11 7.96
C GLU A 144 -1.69 12.01 6.47
N ASP A 145 -2.02 13.13 5.85
CA ASP A 145 -2.32 13.21 4.42
C ASP A 145 -1.03 13.42 3.62
N TRP A 146 -0.69 12.41 2.81
CA TRP A 146 0.48 12.43 1.93
C TRP A 146 0.13 12.71 0.47
N SER A 147 -1.10 13.13 0.18
CA SER A 147 -1.56 13.37 -1.19
C SER A 147 -0.76 14.44 -1.92
N SER A 148 -0.19 15.40 -1.20
CA SER A 148 0.69 16.43 -1.77
C SER A 148 1.99 15.89 -2.40
N TYR A 149 2.40 14.67 -2.04
CA TYR A 149 3.58 14.02 -2.61
C TYR A 149 3.28 13.26 -3.91
N ILE A 150 2.02 13.18 -4.33
CA ILE A 150 1.65 12.53 -5.58
C ILE A 150 2.19 13.35 -6.76
N LYS A 151 3.10 12.74 -7.51
CA LYS A 151 3.57 13.32 -8.77
C LYS A 151 2.61 12.91 -9.87
N HIS A 152 1.75 13.81 -10.30
CA HIS A 152 0.93 13.61 -11.49
C HIS A 152 1.86 13.50 -12.71
N ARG A 153 1.63 12.53 -13.59
CA ARG A 153 2.28 12.52 -14.89
C ARG A 153 1.90 13.81 -15.58
N GLN A 154 2.85 14.71 -15.77
CA GLN A 154 2.68 15.77 -16.73
C GLN A 154 2.35 15.07 -18.05
N SER A 155 1.17 15.33 -18.59
CA SER A 155 0.86 14.96 -19.96
C SER A 155 1.97 15.57 -20.80
N ILE A 156 2.80 14.70 -21.37
CA ILE A 156 3.74 15.13 -22.41
C ILE A 156 2.81 15.57 -23.55
N VAL A 157 2.48 16.84 -23.58
CA VAL A 157 1.92 17.46 -24.78
C VAL A 157 3.05 17.29 -25.79
N PRO A 158 2.86 16.52 -26.87
CA PRO A 158 3.88 16.47 -27.91
C PRO A 158 4.05 17.90 -28.38
N GLU A 159 5.26 18.43 -28.22
CA GLU A 159 5.66 19.70 -28.79
C GLU A 159 5.40 19.56 -30.28
N VAL A 160 4.36 20.22 -30.79
CA VAL A 160 4.12 20.31 -32.22
C VAL A 160 5.27 21.16 -32.75
N VAL A 161 6.28 20.48 -33.24
CA VAL A 161 7.31 21.14 -34.04
C VAL A 161 6.59 21.67 -35.27
N GLU A 162 6.29 22.97 -35.27
CA GLU A 162 5.90 23.67 -36.49
C GLU A 162 7.08 23.57 -37.45
N GLY A 163 7.06 22.52 -38.25
CA GLY A 163 7.94 22.37 -39.39
C GLY A 163 7.49 23.31 -40.50
N ASP A 164 8.35 24.27 -40.81
CA ASP A 164 8.24 25.09 -42.02
C ASP A 164 7.91 24.23 -43.24
N ASN A 165 6.66 24.27 -43.67
CA ASN A 165 6.21 23.66 -44.92
C ASN A 165 6.33 24.66 -46.07
N ASP A 166 7.56 24.90 -46.54
CA ASP A 166 7.79 25.32 -47.91
C ASP A 166 7.91 24.09 -48.83
N LEU A 167 6.78 23.51 -49.18
CA LEU A 167 6.70 22.59 -50.33
C LEU A 167 5.80 23.19 -51.37
N GLN A 168 6.49 23.79 -52.37
CA GLN A 168 5.93 24.20 -53.64
C GLN A 168 5.12 23.06 -54.30
N TYR A 169 3.85 23.34 -54.50
CA TYR A 169 2.97 22.53 -55.33
C TYR A 169 3.33 22.74 -56.79
N ASN A 170 4.06 21.83 -57.42
CA ASN A 170 4.15 21.74 -58.85
C ASN A 170 3.00 20.90 -59.40
N GLN A 171 2.06 21.61 -60.03
CA GLN A 171 1.03 21.03 -60.91
C GLN A 171 1.68 20.28 -62.05
N SER A 172 1.27 19.07 -62.30
CA SER A 172 1.20 18.53 -63.68
C SER A 172 -0.01 17.62 -63.79
N VAL A 173 -1.02 18.22 -64.36
CA VAL A 173 -2.21 17.57 -64.92
C VAL A 173 -1.77 16.75 -66.18
N SER A 174 -2.15 15.51 -66.24
CA SER A 174 -2.38 14.86 -67.54
C SER A 174 -3.56 13.91 -67.46
N LEU A 175 -4.63 14.39 -68.05
CA LEU A 175 -5.78 13.63 -68.47
C LEU A 175 -5.33 12.62 -69.54
N ASN A 176 -5.79 11.38 -69.42
CA ASN A 176 -6.08 10.58 -70.61
C ASN A 176 -7.27 9.67 -70.34
N ALA A 177 -8.36 10.04 -70.99
CA ALA A 177 -9.52 9.23 -71.23
C ALA A 177 -9.23 8.34 -72.45
N LYS A 178 -9.75 7.11 -72.47
CA LYS A 178 -10.23 6.24 -73.55
C LYS A 178 -10.21 4.81 -72.99
N ALA A 179 -11.17 3.97 -73.19
CA ALA A 179 -12.34 3.80 -74.05
C ALA A 179 -13.19 2.73 -73.30
#